data_3c1f3790ecdcc79829663d0b00673963
#
_entry.id   3c1f3790ecdcc79829663d0b00673963
#
_cell.length_a   1.000
_cell.length_b   1.000
_cell.length_c   1.000
_cell.angle_alpha   90.00
_cell.angle_beta   90.00
_cell.angle_gamma   90.00
#
_symmetry.space_group_name_H-M   'P 1'
#
loop_
_entity.id
_entity.type
_entity.pdbx_description
1 polymer ?
#
loop_
_entity_poly.entity_id
_entity_poly.type
_entity_poly.pdbx_seq_one_letter_code
_entity_poly.pdbx_strand_id
1 'polypeptide(L)'
;MLKKFAIAVMLCAYFASTCFALAPVRLATREEEPYGSYQADKSFKGIAVDVVDCVFKRLNRPYIITVYPWQRAQMLTEKGEEDGMFPAAATPDRLMWGEASEVIAAQRWIWLLHWDSKLDPLSDEFKRTAKVGAFFGSKRLKTLETENYNVVLKPISEQQLLVAFMAGRAEAILVGDLAIAEAMKNLNVNPKMFRTVVAQNRPLHVYFSKRFLQTQPDFLAQFNAQIPACR
;
A
#
# COMPACT_ATOMS: atom_id res chain seq x y z
N MET A 1 79.74 -27.18 -21.16
CA MET A 1 78.69 -26.33 -21.79
C MET A 1 77.37 -26.68 -21.16
N LEU A 2 76.93 -25.91 -20.11
CA LEU A 2 75.66 -26.15 -19.43
C LEU A 2 74.61 -25.18 -19.98
N LYS A 3 73.60 -25.71 -20.62
CA LYS A 3 72.44 -24.92 -21.05
C LYS A 3 71.50 -24.71 -19.85
N LYS A 4 71.39 -23.46 -19.42
CA LYS A 4 70.40 -23.06 -18.40
C LYS A 4 68.99 -22.97 -19.05
N PHE A 5 68.08 -23.86 -18.65
CA PHE A 5 66.70 -23.77 -18.97
C PHE A 5 66.05 -22.85 -17.93
N ALA A 6 65.59 -21.67 -18.36
CA ALA A 6 64.76 -20.80 -17.57
C ALA A 6 63.25 -21.20 -17.73
N ILE A 7 62.66 -21.75 -16.70
CA ILE A 7 61.21 -22.01 -16.65
C ILE A 7 60.56 -20.72 -16.22
N ALA A 8 59.90 -20.05 -17.16
CA ALA A 8 58.99 -18.92 -16.85
C ALA A 8 57.67 -19.48 -16.30
N VAL A 9 57.48 -19.40 -14.99
CA VAL A 9 56.18 -19.68 -14.35
C VAL A 9 55.27 -18.48 -14.57
N MET A 10 54.34 -18.62 -15.51
CA MET A 10 53.31 -17.63 -15.78
C MET A 10 52.20 -17.77 -14.71
N LEU A 11 52.27 -16.92 -13.68
CA LEU A 11 51.27 -16.84 -12.63
C LEU A 11 50.00 -16.15 -13.21
N CYS A 12 49.07 -16.93 -13.74
CA CYS A 12 47.73 -16.45 -14.05
C CYS A 12 46.98 -16.18 -12.74
N ALA A 13 47.02 -14.94 -12.27
CA ALA A 13 46.16 -14.49 -11.21
C ALA A 13 44.70 -14.48 -11.70
N TYR A 14 43.98 -15.54 -11.41
CA TYR A 14 42.52 -15.56 -11.54
C TYR A 14 41.94 -14.56 -10.55
N PHE A 15 41.63 -13.35 -10.99
CA PHE A 15 40.71 -12.47 -10.29
C PHE A 15 39.32 -13.11 -10.34
N ALA A 16 39.05 -13.98 -9.39
CA ALA A 16 37.69 -14.40 -9.11
C ALA A 16 36.92 -13.16 -8.60
N SER A 17 36.27 -12.46 -9.52
CA SER A 17 35.27 -11.46 -9.15
C SER A 17 34.20 -12.18 -8.35
N THR A 18 34.31 -12.15 -7.03
CA THR A 18 33.20 -12.57 -6.16
C THR A 18 32.04 -11.65 -6.43
N CYS A 19 31.13 -12.11 -7.28
CA CYS A 19 29.82 -11.48 -7.44
C CYS A 19 29.10 -11.62 -6.10
N PHE A 20 29.23 -10.63 -5.23
CA PHE A 20 28.42 -10.56 -4.02
C PHE A 20 26.97 -10.37 -4.48
N ALA A 21 26.22 -11.47 -4.51
CA ALA A 21 24.77 -11.38 -4.69
C ALA A 21 24.21 -10.49 -3.58
N LEU A 22 23.65 -9.37 -3.95
CA LEU A 22 23.01 -8.46 -2.99
C LEU A 22 21.91 -9.24 -2.24
N ALA A 23 21.92 -9.15 -0.92
CA ALA A 23 20.86 -9.75 -0.11
C ALA A 23 19.49 -9.22 -0.55
N PRO A 24 18.45 -10.07 -0.60
CA PRO A 24 17.12 -9.63 -1.01
C PRO A 24 16.59 -8.56 -0.05
N VAL A 25 15.93 -7.54 -0.61
CA VAL A 25 15.22 -6.53 0.17
C VAL A 25 13.95 -7.17 0.74
N ARG A 26 13.76 -7.08 2.05
CA ARG A 26 12.63 -7.68 2.76
C ARG A 26 11.53 -6.65 2.92
N LEU A 27 10.35 -6.95 2.40
CA LEU A 27 9.19 -6.07 2.42
C LEU A 27 8.04 -6.71 3.17
N ALA A 28 7.59 -6.05 4.22
CA ALA A 28 6.37 -6.41 4.93
C ALA A 28 5.15 -5.83 4.21
N THR A 29 4.08 -6.60 4.14
CA THR A 29 2.79 -6.12 3.63
C THR A 29 1.65 -6.71 4.45
N ARG A 30 0.43 -6.31 4.12
CA ARG A 30 -0.82 -6.90 4.61
C ARG A 30 -1.74 -7.27 3.46
N GLU A 31 -2.70 -8.10 3.75
CA GLU A 31 -3.81 -8.32 2.83
C GLU A 31 -4.77 -7.14 2.86
N GLU A 32 -4.92 -6.46 1.72
CA GLU A 32 -5.81 -5.30 1.54
C GLU A 32 -6.20 -5.17 0.07
N GLU A 33 -7.37 -5.68 -0.29
CA GLU A 33 -7.91 -5.49 -1.64
C GLU A 33 -8.21 -4.01 -1.93
N PRO A 34 -7.93 -3.55 -3.16
CA PRO A 34 -7.33 -4.25 -4.31
C PRO A 34 -5.79 -4.07 -4.40
N TYR A 35 -5.14 -3.63 -3.32
CA TYR A 35 -3.71 -3.27 -3.31
C TYR A 35 -2.79 -4.48 -3.19
N GLY A 36 -3.22 -5.52 -2.47
CA GLY A 36 -2.56 -6.81 -2.34
C GLY A 36 -3.45 -7.82 -1.64
N SER A 37 -3.68 -8.97 -2.27
CA SER A 37 -4.46 -10.08 -1.72
C SER A 37 -4.01 -11.41 -2.31
N TYR A 38 -4.29 -12.48 -1.57
CA TYR A 38 -4.07 -13.83 -2.09
C TYR A 38 -5.11 -14.17 -3.16
N GLN A 39 -4.63 -14.68 -4.28
CA GLN A 39 -5.46 -15.18 -5.37
C GLN A 39 -5.81 -16.66 -5.13
N ALA A 40 -6.71 -17.21 -5.97
CA ALA A 40 -7.11 -18.60 -5.89
C ALA A 40 -5.94 -19.60 -6.07
N ASP A 41 -4.92 -19.21 -6.84
CA ASP A 41 -3.67 -19.97 -7.04
C ASP A 41 -2.64 -19.76 -5.92
N LYS A 42 -3.01 -19.10 -4.83
CA LYS A 42 -2.17 -18.70 -3.69
C LYS A 42 -1.07 -17.69 -4.01
N SER A 43 -1.01 -17.13 -5.21
CA SER A 43 -0.13 -16.01 -5.51
C SER A 43 -0.62 -14.75 -4.79
N PHE A 44 0.30 -13.88 -4.36
CA PHE A 44 -0.05 -12.60 -3.75
C PHE A 44 0.07 -11.50 -4.80
N LYS A 45 -1.04 -10.87 -5.18
CA LYS A 45 -1.13 -9.88 -6.27
C LYS A 45 -2.01 -8.70 -5.90
N GLY A 46 -1.88 -7.61 -6.65
CA GLY A 46 -2.71 -6.41 -6.51
C GLY A 46 -1.97 -5.16 -6.97
N ILE A 47 -2.68 -4.05 -7.07
CA ILE A 47 -2.18 -2.80 -7.69
C ILE A 47 -0.82 -2.37 -7.10
N ALA A 48 -0.66 -2.40 -5.78
CA ALA A 48 0.59 -2.00 -5.14
C ALA A 48 1.69 -3.06 -5.28
N VAL A 49 1.31 -4.35 -5.25
CA VAL A 49 2.23 -5.48 -5.45
C VAL A 49 2.81 -5.44 -6.84
N ASP A 50 1.98 -5.22 -7.87
CA ASP A 50 2.40 -5.20 -9.27
C ASP A 50 3.40 -4.06 -9.55
N VAL A 51 3.17 -2.87 -8.96
CA VAL A 51 4.12 -1.75 -9.05
C VAL A 51 5.45 -2.08 -8.37
N VAL A 52 5.40 -2.64 -7.16
CA VAL A 52 6.62 -3.03 -6.41
C VAL A 52 7.40 -4.10 -7.17
N ASP A 53 6.73 -5.15 -7.67
CA ASP A 53 7.33 -6.22 -8.46
C ASP A 53 8.00 -5.66 -9.73
N CYS A 54 7.31 -4.79 -10.47
CA CYS A 54 7.84 -4.12 -11.65
C CYS A 54 9.11 -3.32 -11.32
N VAL A 55 9.09 -2.50 -10.24
CA VAL A 55 10.24 -1.67 -9.84
C VAL A 55 11.45 -2.55 -9.50
N PHE A 56 11.28 -3.60 -8.69
CA PHE A 56 12.38 -4.49 -8.31
C PHE A 56 12.95 -5.26 -9.51
N LYS A 57 12.10 -5.71 -10.44
CA LYS A 57 12.54 -6.33 -11.71
C LYS A 57 13.39 -5.36 -12.54
N ARG A 58 12.96 -4.10 -12.67
CA ARG A 58 13.69 -3.08 -13.42
C ARG A 58 15.05 -2.72 -12.79
N LEU A 59 15.10 -2.73 -11.45
CA LEU A 59 16.35 -2.54 -10.70
C LEU A 59 17.27 -3.78 -10.74
N ASN A 60 16.80 -4.92 -11.26
CA ASN A 60 17.48 -6.21 -11.14
C ASN A 60 17.88 -6.51 -9.68
N ARG A 61 17.03 -6.16 -8.73
CA ARG A 61 17.27 -6.27 -7.29
C ARG A 61 16.40 -7.39 -6.69
N PRO A 62 16.99 -8.41 -6.06
CA PRO A 62 16.21 -9.45 -5.39
C PRO A 62 15.42 -8.86 -4.21
N TYR A 63 14.21 -9.37 -3.98
CA TYR A 63 13.33 -8.95 -2.91
C TYR A 63 12.43 -10.11 -2.45
N ILE A 64 11.88 -9.96 -1.25
CA ILE A 64 10.92 -10.91 -0.66
C ILE A 64 9.77 -10.09 -0.07
N ILE A 65 8.53 -10.49 -0.37
CA ILE A 65 7.33 -9.93 0.25
C ILE A 65 6.81 -10.92 1.27
N THR A 66 6.61 -10.46 2.52
CA THR A 66 5.99 -11.25 3.58
C THR A 66 4.71 -10.58 4.07
N VAL A 67 3.61 -11.34 4.12
CA VAL A 67 2.31 -10.85 4.55
C VAL A 67 2.16 -11.01 6.06
N TYR A 68 1.88 -9.92 6.76
CA TYR A 68 1.69 -9.86 8.21
C TYR A 68 0.38 -9.15 8.58
N PRO A 69 -0.14 -9.34 9.80
CA PRO A 69 -1.05 -8.38 10.40
C PRO A 69 -0.40 -6.97 10.39
N TRP A 70 -1.17 -5.95 10.01
CA TRP A 70 -0.62 -4.62 9.69
C TRP A 70 0.25 -4.00 10.82
N GLN A 71 -0.19 -4.13 12.07
CA GLN A 71 0.59 -3.64 13.22
C GLN A 71 1.95 -4.33 13.31
N ARG A 72 2.02 -5.63 13.02
CA ARG A 72 3.26 -6.39 13.00
C ARG A 72 4.17 -5.94 11.86
N ALA A 73 3.62 -5.74 10.65
CA ALA A 73 4.39 -5.21 9.51
C ALA A 73 5.07 -3.87 9.87
N GLN A 74 4.32 -2.95 10.47
CA GLN A 74 4.85 -1.66 10.92
C GLN A 74 5.96 -1.83 11.96
N MET A 75 5.72 -2.62 13.00
CA MET A 75 6.69 -2.84 14.09
C MET A 75 8.00 -3.46 13.58
N LEU A 76 7.92 -4.45 12.69
CA LEU A 76 9.10 -5.11 12.12
C LEU A 76 9.92 -4.14 11.27
N THR A 77 9.26 -3.29 10.47
CA THR A 77 9.94 -2.28 9.65
C THR A 77 10.56 -1.17 10.50
N GLU A 78 9.86 -0.70 11.53
CA GLU A 78 10.37 0.29 12.48
C GLU A 78 11.62 -0.20 13.20
N LYS A 79 11.66 -1.47 13.61
CA LYS A 79 12.82 -2.10 14.23
C LYS A 79 13.95 -2.44 13.24
N GLY A 80 13.70 -2.35 11.93
CA GLY A 80 14.63 -2.74 10.88
C GLY A 80 14.82 -4.26 10.74
N GLU A 81 13.85 -5.04 11.24
CA GLU A 81 13.76 -6.48 11.02
C GLU A 81 13.20 -6.79 9.62
N GLU A 82 12.40 -5.87 9.05
CA GLU A 82 12.07 -5.77 7.63
C GLU A 82 12.63 -4.46 7.09
N ASP A 83 13.07 -4.46 5.84
CA ASP A 83 13.73 -3.32 5.21
C ASP A 83 12.73 -2.24 4.79
N GLY A 84 11.49 -2.65 4.51
CA GLY A 84 10.40 -1.75 4.16
C GLY A 84 9.02 -2.37 4.35
N MET A 85 7.97 -1.54 4.18
CA MET A 85 6.58 -1.99 4.19
C MET A 85 5.72 -1.23 3.18
N PHE A 86 4.67 -1.88 2.68
CA PHE A 86 3.70 -1.29 1.75
C PHE A 86 2.35 -2.02 1.79
N PRO A 87 1.25 -1.45 1.23
CA PRO A 87 1.08 -0.06 0.86
C PRO A 87 0.78 0.79 2.09
N ALA A 88 1.36 1.97 2.19
CA ALA A 88 1.23 2.80 3.39
C ALA A 88 1.02 4.28 3.04
N ALA A 89 -0.01 4.90 3.62
CA ALA A 89 -0.18 6.35 3.53
C ALA A 89 0.82 7.08 4.42
N ALA A 90 1.23 8.28 4.03
CA ALA A 90 2.10 9.13 4.82
C ALA A 90 1.46 9.51 6.16
N THR A 91 2.22 9.37 7.24
CA THR A 91 1.85 9.82 8.58
C THR A 91 3.09 10.36 9.29
N PRO A 92 2.95 11.39 10.18
CA PRO A 92 4.09 11.94 10.92
C PRO A 92 4.88 10.87 11.68
N ASP A 93 4.20 9.94 12.35
CA ASP A 93 4.84 8.87 13.12
C ASP A 93 5.76 7.99 12.26
N ARG A 94 5.35 7.67 11.03
CA ARG A 94 6.16 6.86 10.10
C ARG A 94 7.39 7.59 9.62
N LEU A 95 7.32 8.91 9.43
CA LEU A 95 8.46 9.73 9.02
C LEU A 95 9.56 9.79 10.08
N MET A 96 9.27 9.45 11.33
CA MET A 96 10.28 9.38 12.38
C MET A 96 11.28 8.24 12.18
N TRP A 97 10.83 7.08 11.68
CA TRP A 97 11.65 5.88 11.55
C TRP A 97 11.85 5.37 10.11
N GLY A 98 11.11 5.91 9.13
CA GLY A 98 11.17 5.51 7.74
C GLY A 98 11.06 6.68 6.78
N GLU A 99 11.39 6.42 5.51
CA GLU A 99 11.21 7.35 4.41
C GLU A 99 10.24 6.76 3.38
N ALA A 100 9.35 7.60 2.88
CA ALA A 100 8.36 7.22 1.89
C ALA A 100 8.96 7.27 0.48
N SER A 101 8.65 6.26 -0.33
CA SER A 101 8.87 6.35 -1.77
C SER A 101 7.95 7.39 -2.43
N GLU A 102 8.13 7.63 -3.73
CA GLU A 102 7.07 8.19 -4.56
C GLU A 102 5.82 7.30 -4.51
N VAL A 103 4.68 7.87 -4.95
CA VAL A 103 3.38 7.20 -4.88
C VAL A 103 3.36 5.93 -5.74
N ILE A 104 3.07 4.77 -5.14
CA ILE A 104 2.92 3.50 -5.84
C ILE A 104 1.47 3.19 -6.20
N ALA A 105 0.50 3.72 -5.45
CA ALA A 105 -0.91 3.56 -5.73
C ALA A 105 -1.71 4.77 -5.23
N ALA A 106 -2.76 5.14 -5.96
CA ALA A 106 -3.71 6.15 -5.50
C ALA A 106 -4.75 5.49 -4.57
N GLN A 107 -5.07 6.15 -3.47
CA GLN A 107 -6.21 5.83 -2.63
C GLN A 107 -6.95 7.13 -2.32
N ARG A 108 -8.26 7.12 -2.44
CA ARG A 108 -9.13 8.22 -2.00
C ARG A 108 -10.17 7.68 -1.02
N TRP A 109 -10.40 8.40 0.04
CA TRP A 109 -11.60 8.24 0.81
C TRP A 109 -12.67 9.11 0.18
N ILE A 110 -13.81 8.50 -0.10
CA ILE A 110 -14.94 9.17 -0.71
C ILE A 110 -16.19 8.97 0.14
N TRP A 111 -17.00 10.01 0.22
CA TRP A 111 -18.39 9.88 0.61
C TRP A 111 -19.18 9.30 -0.55
N LEU A 112 -19.91 8.24 -0.30
CA LEU A 112 -20.90 7.69 -1.22
C LEU A 112 -22.28 8.08 -0.74
N LEU A 113 -23.07 8.69 -1.62
CA LEU A 113 -24.44 9.15 -1.37
C LEU A 113 -25.34 8.63 -2.50
N HIS A 114 -26.63 8.55 -2.27
CA HIS A 114 -27.58 8.34 -3.37
C HIS A 114 -27.45 9.46 -4.40
N TRP A 115 -27.72 9.16 -5.66
CA TRP A 115 -27.51 10.09 -6.79
C TRP A 115 -28.30 11.40 -6.63
N ASP A 116 -29.51 11.34 -6.05
CA ASP A 116 -30.44 12.45 -5.83
C ASP A 116 -30.26 13.16 -4.48
N SER A 117 -29.35 12.68 -3.62
CA SER A 117 -29.07 13.28 -2.32
C SER A 117 -28.59 14.73 -2.47
N LYS A 118 -29.16 15.64 -1.69
CA LYS A 118 -28.79 17.06 -1.63
C LYS A 118 -27.82 17.39 -0.49
N LEU A 119 -27.43 16.37 0.31
CA LEU A 119 -26.49 16.56 1.40
C LEU A 119 -25.12 16.99 0.87
N ASP A 120 -24.50 17.96 1.52
CA ASP A 120 -23.11 18.34 1.27
C ASP A 120 -22.19 17.70 2.33
N PRO A 121 -21.44 16.62 1.99
CA PRO A 121 -20.56 15.94 2.94
C PRO A 121 -19.41 16.77 3.48
N LEU A 122 -19.15 17.94 2.92
CA LEU A 122 -18.07 18.84 3.36
C LEU A 122 -18.58 19.93 4.28
N SER A 123 -19.90 20.00 4.53
CA SER A 123 -20.50 21.00 5.41
C SER A 123 -20.48 20.58 6.89
N ASP A 124 -20.44 21.56 7.79
CA ASP A 124 -20.59 21.33 9.22
C ASP A 124 -21.96 20.77 9.60
N GLU A 125 -23.01 21.12 8.84
CA GLU A 125 -24.35 20.59 9.03
C GLU A 125 -24.37 19.08 8.79
N PHE A 126 -23.82 18.61 7.68
CA PHE A 126 -23.70 17.18 7.39
C PHE A 126 -22.99 16.44 8.53
N LYS A 127 -21.87 16.99 9.01
CA LYS A 127 -21.10 16.41 10.09
C LYS A 127 -21.94 16.20 11.35
N ARG A 128 -22.81 17.14 11.69
CA ARG A 128 -23.63 17.10 12.90
C ARG A 128 -24.88 16.24 12.76
N THR A 129 -25.50 16.20 11.59
CA THR A 129 -26.85 15.66 11.44
C THR A 129 -26.95 14.38 10.63
N ALA A 130 -26.12 14.21 9.62
CA ALA A 130 -26.21 13.08 8.70
C ALA A 130 -25.90 11.75 9.37
N LYS A 131 -26.77 10.75 9.14
CA LYS A 131 -26.54 9.36 9.54
C LYS A 131 -25.51 8.73 8.62
N VAL A 132 -24.33 8.42 9.15
CA VAL A 132 -23.22 7.92 8.34
C VAL A 132 -22.76 6.53 8.76
N GLY A 133 -21.94 5.89 7.91
CA GLY A 133 -21.34 4.60 8.19
C GLY A 133 -19.97 4.41 7.58
N ALA A 134 -19.21 3.48 8.17
CA ALA A 134 -17.99 2.91 7.61
C ALA A 134 -17.82 1.49 8.15
N PHE A 135 -17.02 0.63 7.49
CA PHE A 135 -16.89 -0.74 7.97
C PHE A 135 -16.04 -0.81 9.25
N PHE A 136 -16.39 -1.76 10.11
CA PHE A 136 -15.77 -1.99 11.41
C PHE A 136 -14.27 -2.28 11.29
N GLY A 137 -13.48 -1.71 12.21
CA GLY A 137 -12.02 -1.88 12.22
C GLY A 137 -11.27 -1.00 11.19
N SER A 138 -11.98 -0.27 10.31
CA SER A 138 -11.34 0.62 9.36
C SER A 138 -10.86 1.92 10.02
N LYS A 139 -9.80 2.51 9.46
CA LYS A 139 -9.35 3.84 9.87
C LYS A 139 -10.41 4.90 9.57
N ARG A 140 -11.26 4.70 8.54
CA ARG A 140 -12.39 5.56 8.20
C ARG A 140 -13.39 5.62 9.35
N LEU A 141 -13.79 4.46 9.88
CA LEU A 141 -14.66 4.42 11.04
C LEU A 141 -14.06 5.15 12.24
N LYS A 142 -12.80 4.87 12.56
CA LYS A 142 -12.12 5.56 13.65
C LYS A 142 -12.08 7.08 13.46
N THR A 143 -11.86 7.55 12.22
CA THR A 143 -11.90 8.98 11.90
C THR A 143 -13.30 9.56 12.14
N LEU A 144 -14.37 8.90 11.64
CA LEU A 144 -15.73 9.36 11.86
C LEU A 144 -16.08 9.48 13.35
N GLU A 145 -15.68 8.48 14.15
CA GLU A 145 -15.91 8.48 15.60
C GLU A 145 -15.12 9.57 16.33
N THR A 146 -13.83 9.72 15.98
CA THR A 146 -12.96 10.74 16.58
C THR A 146 -13.42 12.16 16.24
N GLU A 147 -13.97 12.35 15.05
CA GLU A 147 -14.49 13.64 14.60
C GLU A 147 -15.96 13.88 14.96
N ASN A 148 -16.57 13.00 15.74
CA ASN A 148 -17.94 13.11 16.25
C ASN A 148 -19.04 13.14 15.16
N TYR A 149 -18.88 12.37 14.08
CA TYR A 149 -19.98 12.13 13.15
C TYR A 149 -21.05 11.23 13.78
N ASN A 150 -22.31 11.36 13.32
CA ASN A 150 -23.40 10.49 13.74
C ASN A 150 -23.31 9.11 13.06
N VAL A 151 -22.45 8.24 13.60
CA VAL A 151 -22.17 6.91 13.02
C VAL A 151 -23.23 5.89 13.41
N VAL A 152 -24.04 5.46 12.45
CA VAL A 152 -25.14 4.50 12.63
C VAL A 152 -24.88 3.12 12.01
N LEU A 153 -23.88 2.99 11.10
CA LEU A 153 -23.53 1.73 10.44
C LEU A 153 -22.07 1.37 10.67
N LYS A 154 -21.83 0.14 11.17
CA LYS A 154 -20.49 -0.41 11.45
C LYS A 154 -20.39 -1.88 11.06
N PRO A 155 -20.73 -2.29 9.83
CA PRO A 155 -20.63 -3.69 9.39
C PRO A 155 -19.16 -4.12 9.24
N ILE A 156 -18.93 -5.43 9.08
CA ILE A 156 -17.58 -6.01 9.08
C ILE A 156 -16.92 -6.08 7.69
N SER A 157 -17.61 -5.65 6.61
CA SER A 157 -17.05 -5.59 5.26
C SER A 157 -17.64 -4.45 4.42
N GLU A 158 -16.94 -4.07 3.34
CA GLU A 158 -17.43 -3.06 2.38
C GLU A 158 -18.70 -3.52 1.67
N GLN A 159 -18.83 -4.83 1.34
CA GLN A 159 -20.05 -5.36 0.71
C GLN A 159 -21.25 -5.24 1.64
N GLN A 160 -21.10 -5.62 2.91
CA GLN A 160 -22.19 -5.47 3.90
C GLN A 160 -22.55 -4.00 4.14
N LEU A 161 -21.53 -3.11 4.12
CA LEU A 161 -21.74 -1.68 4.23
C LEU A 161 -22.56 -1.14 3.06
N LEU A 162 -22.23 -1.54 1.83
CA LEU A 162 -22.96 -1.16 0.62
C LEU A 162 -24.41 -1.66 0.66
N VAL A 163 -24.63 -2.94 1.03
CA VAL A 163 -25.98 -3.52 1.14
C VAL A 163 -26.81 -2.79 2.18
N ALA A 164 -26.27 -2.49 3.36
CA ALA A 164 -26.96 -1.79 4.41
C ALA A 164 -27.27 -0.32 4.03
N PHE A 165 -26.36 0.32 3.31
CA PHE A 165 -26.55 1.67 2.77
C PHE A 165 -27.67 1.70 1.72
N MET A 166 -27.67 0.76 0.78
CA MET A 166 -28.74 0.63 -0.23
C MET A 166 -30.11 0.36 0.40
N ALA A 167 -30.14 -0.30 1.55
CA ALA A 167 -31.36 -0.50 2.35
C ALA A 167 -31.80 0.77 3.13
N GLY A 168 -31.18 1.92 2.91
CA GLY A 168 -31.55 3.20 3.52
C GLY A 168 -31.17 3.33 5.01
N ARG A 169 -30.24 2.50 5.53
CA ARG A 169 -29.87 2.51 6.95
C ARG A 169 -28.90 3.64 7.32
N ALA A 170 -28.33 4.33 6.32
CA ALA A 170 -27.53 5.53 6.47
C ALA A 170 -27.80 6.46 5.29
N GLU A 171 -27.48 7.75 5.43
CA GLU A 171 -27.63 8.77 4.40
C GLU A 171 -26.36 8.90 3.55
N ALA A 172 -25.21 8.53 4.12
CA ALA A 172 -23.93 8.43 3.42
C ALA A 172 -23.01 7.39 4.06
N ILE A 173 -22.04 6.89 3.30
CA ILE A 173 -20.99 6.03 3.82
C ILE A 173 -19.62 6.53 3.39
N LEU A 174 -18.63 6.44 4.30
CA LEU A 174 -17.25 6.80 4.02
C LEU A 174 -16.46 5.53 3.63
N VAL A 175 -16.04 5.46 2.37
CA VAL A 175 -15.46 4.27 1.75
C VAL A 175 -14.15 4.58 1.02
N GLY A 176 -13.36 3.55 0.71
CA GLY A 176 -12.27 3.67 -0.26
C GLY A 176 -12.82 3.59 -1.69
N ASP A 177 -12.37 4.45 -2.57
CA ASP A 177 -12.86 4.54 -3.96
C ASP A 177 -12.74 3.21 -4.72
N LEU A 178 -11.59 2.55 -4.67
CA LEU A 178 -11.39 1.27 -5.35
C LEU A 178 -12.11 0.11 -4.64
N ALA A 179 -12.11 0.11 -3.31
CA ALA A 179 -12.77 -0.94 -2.54
C ALA A 179 -14.29 -0.96 -2.76
N ILE A 180 -14.92 0.23 -2.81
CA ILE A 180 -16.35 0.29 -3.08
C ILE A 180 -16.69 -0.03 -4.54
N ALA A 181 -15.81 0.33 -5.48
CA ALA A 181 -16.00 -0.04 -6.88
C ALA A 181 -15.96 -1.57 -7.07
N GLU A 182 -15.06 -2.26 -6.39
CA GLU A 182 -14.99 -3.72 -6.40
C GLU A 182 -16.22 -4.35 -5.72
N ALA A 183 -16.65 -3.80 -4.57
CA ALA A 183 -17.86 -4.26 -3.91
C ALA A 183 -19.11 -4.11 -4.80
N MET A 184 -19.24 -2.99 -5.52
CA MET A 184 -20.33 -2.77 -6.48
C MET A 184 -20.28 -3.80 -7.63
N LYS A 185 -19.09 -4.06 -8.18
CA LYS A 185 -18.90 -5.06 -9.23
C LYS A 185 -19.31 -6.46 -8.75
N ASN A 186 -18.85 -6.89 -7.58
CA ASN A 186 -19.14 -8.20 -7.01
C ASN A 186 -20.63 -8.41 -6.70
N LEU A 187 -21.34 -7.35 -6.38
CA LEU A 187 -22.79 -7.36 -6.10
C LEU A 187 -23.65 -7.00 -7.32
N ASN A 188 -23.06 -6.78 -8.50
CA ASN A 188 -23.75 -6.32 -9.72
C ASN A 188 -24.55 -5.03 -9.50
N VAL A 189 -24.05 -4.11 -8.68
CA VAL A 189 -24.69 -2.83 -8.36
C VAL A 189 -24.28 -1.78 -9.39
N ASN A 190 -25.28 -1.06 -9.93
CA ASN A 190 -25.02 0.01 -10.90
C ASN A 190 -24.44 1.25 -10.20
N PRO A 191 -23.18 1.67 -10.49
CA PRO A 191 -22.57 2.85 -9.88
C PRO A 191 -23.33 4.16 -10.09
N LYS A 192 -24.13 4.25 -11.15
CA LYS A 192 -24.95 5.45 -11.45
C LYS A 192 -26.06 5.73 -10.43
N MET A 193 -26.35 4.77 -9.55
CA MET A 193 -27.28 4.97 -8.44
C MET A 193 -26.72 5.90 -7.35
N PHE A 194 -25.44 6.25 -7.44
CA PHE A 194 -24.72 7.00 -6.41
C PHE A 194 -23.95 8.17 -7.01
N ARG A 195 -23.72 9.15 -6.16
CA ARG A 195 -22.71 10.19 -6.38
C ARG A 195 -21.62 10.08 -5.34
N THR A 196 -20.45 10.56 -5.68
CA THR A 196 -19.28 10.54 -4.80
C THR A 196 -18.76 11.94 -4.57
N VAL A 197 -18.26 12.18 -3.34
CA VAL A 197 -17.54 13.40 -2.97
C VAL A 197 -16.23 12.99 -2.32
N VAL A 198 -15.09 13.52 -2.81
CA VAL A 198 -13.79 13.20 -2.23
C VAL A 198 -13.69 13.81 -0.84
N ALA A 199 -13.55 12.95 0.17
CA ALA A 199 -13.30 13.34 1.55
C ALA A 199 -11.81 13.56 1.82
N GLN A 200 -10.95 12.67 1.30
CA GLN A 200 -9.51 12.75 1.51
C GLN A 200 -8.73 12.01 0.43
N ASN A 201 -7.69 12.63 -0.10
CA ASN A 201 -6.68 11.95 -0.90
C ASN A 201 -5.65 11.29 0.03
N ARG A 202 -5.35 10.02 -0.23
CA ARG A 202 -4.43 9.22 0.58
C ARG A 202 -3.50 8.41 -0.34
N PRO A 203 -2.52 9.05 -0.95
CA PRO A 203 -1.54 8.34 -1.76
C PRO A 203 -0.81 7.29 -0.91
N LEU A 204 -0.54 6.14 -1.52
CA LEU A 204 0.13 5.01 -0.89
C LEU A 204 1.56 4.88 -1.42
N HIS A 205 2.46 4.55 -0.53
CA HIS A 205 3.90 4.49 -0.72
C HIS A 205 4.47 3.16 -0.23
N VAL A 206 5.70 2.87 -0.63
CA VAL A 206 6.58 1.97 0.14
C VAL A 206 7.30 2.83 1.17
N TYR A 207 7.30 2.40 2.43
CA TYR A 207 8.15 2.97 3.47
C TYR A 207 9.37 2.08 3.65
N PHE A 208 10.54 2.62 3.43
CA PHE A 208 11.80 1.96 3.77
C PHE A 208 12.29 2.45 5.13
N SER A 209 12.77 1.53 5.98
CA SER A 209 13.34 1.91 7.27
C SER A 209 14.59 2.78 7.08
N LYS A 210 14.78 3.79 7.92
CA LYS A 210 16.01 4.61 7.89
C LYS A 210 17.26 3.75 8.08
N ARG A 211 17.14 2.68 8.89
CA ARG A 211 18.24 1.74 9.08
C ARG A 211 18.68 1.06 7.78
N PHE A 212 17.72 0.60 6.98
CA PHE A 212 18.02 0.04 5.65
C PHE A 212 18.66 1.09 4.73
N LEU A 213 18.08 2.29 4.65
CA LEU A 213 18.58 3.36 3.79
C LEU A 213 19.97 3.86 4.19
N GLN A 214 20.35 3.79 5.46
CA GLN A 214 21.73 4.08 5.90
C GLN A 214 22.76 3.11 5.29
N THR A 215 22.37 1.86 5.05
CA THR A 215 23.24 0.87 4.38
C THR A 215 23.16 0.93 2.86
N GLN A 216 22.15 1.59 2.31
CA GLN A 216 21.82 1.69 0.89
C GLN A 216 21.38 3.13 0.54
N PRO A 217 22.26 4.15 0.66
CA PRO A 217 21.86 5.56 0.60
C PRO A 217 21.18 5.98 -0.71
N ASP A 218 21.56 5.37 -1.85
CA ASP A 218 20.99 5.71 -3.16
C ASP A 218 19.74 4.90 -3.51
N PHE A 219 19.37 3.92 -2.67
CA PHE A 219 18.32 2.96 -3.02
C PHE A 219 16.96 3.63 -3.22
N LEU A 220 16.57 4.55 -2.33
CA LEU A 220 15.28 5.24 -2.44
C LEU A 220 15.16 6.06 -3.73
N ALA A 221 16.24 6.76 -4.11
CA ALA A 221 16.27 7.52 -5.36
C ALA A 221 16.16 6.60 -6.59
N GLN A 222 16.90 5.47 -6.59
CA GLN A 222 16.83 4.46 -7.65
C GLN A 222 15.44 3.83 -7.74
N PHE A 223 14.82 3.51 -6.61
CA PHE A 223 13.46 2.96 -6.53
C PHE A 223 12.44 3.93 -7.11
N ASN A 224 12.47 5.19 -6.68
CA ASN A 224 11.57 6.24 -7.13
C ASN A 224 11.68 6.50 -8.64
N ALA A 225 12.88 6.46 -9.19
CA ALA A 225 13.11 6.67 -10.63
C ALA A 225 12.42 5.62 -11.51
N GLN A 226 12.13 4.41 -11.00
CA GLN A 226 11.46 3.35 -11.76
C GLN A 226 9.92 3.41 -11.67
N ILE A 227 9.36 4.04 -10.65
CA ILE A 227 7.90 4.04 -10.40
C ILE A 227 7.11 4.58 -11.61
N PRO A 228 7.48 5.69 -12.31
CA PRO A 228 6.70 6.19 -13.42
C PRO A 228 6.51 5.20 -14.58
N ALA A 229 7.44 4.27 -14.77
CA ALA A 229 7.37 3.24 -15.80
C ALA A 229 6.60 1.97 -15.35
N CYS A 230 6.16 1.93 -14.08
CA CYS A 230 5.50 0.77 -13.45
C CYS A 230 4.04 1.04 -13.04
N ARG A 231 3.58 2.29 -13.20
CA ARG A 231 2.19 2.71 -12.92
C ARG A 231 1.34 2.76 -14.15
#